data_d24a117f15f57689e7c91c4d0cfac860
#
_entry.id   d24a117f15f57689e7c91c4d0cfac860
#
_cell.length_a   1.000
_cell.length_b   1.000
_cell.length_c   1.000
_cell.angle_alpha   90.00
_cell.angle_beta   90.00
_cell.angle_gamma   90.00
#
_symmetry.space_group_name_H-M   'P 1'
#
loop_
_entity.id
_entity.type
_entity.pdbx_description
1 polymer ?
#
loop_
_entity_poly.entity_id
_entity_poly.type
_entity_poly.pdbx_seq_one_letter_code
_entity_poly.pdbx_strand_id
1 'polypeptide(L)'
;EWMSTTKVYFTRHPEAAAGLIYHPLRSDAFDKLFLKIRSHLGGTCIKKDLILRYLVRYRKENRMSLFGYIADQSPKWENIHLWLDFMHQETPVFTGAERIIRKMNNAVFYCDLERPCRGKYIATFYKMTDNPAALEENELTHDFFKRLEDYFGWVGLDDSNDSAGIVREVYHCF
;
A
#
# COMPACT_ATOMS: atom_id res chain seq x y z
N GLU A 1 6.90 2.08 -9.94
CA GLU A 1 6.46 3.48 -9.81
C GLU A 1 6.41 3.91 -8.35
N TRP A 2 5.74 3.19 -7.46
CA TRP A 2 5.72 3.45 -6.02
C TRP A 2 7.12 3.50 -5.38
N MET A 3 8.09 2.71 -5.85
CA MET A 3 9.47 2.77 -5.40
C MET A 3 10.09 4.15 -5.62
N SER A 4 9.69 4.87 -6.65
CA SER A 4 10.15 6.23 -6.92
C SER A 4 9.59 7.24 -5.91
N THR A 5 8.37 7.03 -5.44
CA THR A 5 7.74 7.86 -4.41
C THR A 5 8.50 7.75 -3.08
N THR A 6 8.92 6.54 -2.70
CA THR A 6 9.74 6.35 -1.51
C THR A 6 11.06 7.08 -1.60
N LYS A 7 11.72 7.10 -2.78
CA LYS A 7 12.96 7.85 -2.99
C LYS A 7 12.78 9.36 -2.74
N VAL A 8 11.72 9.96 -3.26
CA VAL A 8 11.43 11.39 -3.05
C VAL A 8 11.25 11.69 -1.55
N TYR A 9 10.51 10.82 -0.86
CA TYR A 9 10.32 10.95 0.59
C TYR A 9 11.65 10.90 1.35
N PHE A 10 12.54 9.94 1.05
CA PHE A 10 13.84 9.82 1.72
C PHE A 10 14.81 10.92 1.40
N THR A 11 14.73 11.51 0.22
CA THR A 11 15.57 12.67 -0.11
C THR A 11 15.25 13.86 0.80
N ARG A 12 14.00 13.97 1.24
CA ARG A 12 13.53 15.03 2.15
C ARG A 12 13.62 14.66 3.63
N HIS A 13 13.56 13.37 3.94
CA HIS A 13 13.53 12.83 5.31
C HIS A 13 14.51 11.66 5.45
N PRO A 14 15.84 11.93 5.40
CA PRO A 14 16.86 10.88 5.44
C PRO A 14 16.89 10.11 6.76
N GLU A 15 16.37 10.71 7.83
CA GLU A 15 16.21 10.10 9.15
C GLU A 15 15.09 9.06 9.22
N ALA A 16 14.13 9.14 8.32
CA ALA A 16 12.98 8.25 8.31
C ALA A 16 13.34 6.84 7.82
N ALA A 17 12.60 5.84 8.29
CA ALA A 17 12.68 4.48 7.78
C ALA A 17 11.51 4.20 6.85
N ALA A 18 11.76 3.69 5.63
CA ALA A 18 10.69 3.13 4.83
C ALA A 18 10.73 1.61 4.83
N GLY A 19 9.60 1.04 5.14
CA GLY A 19 9.36 -0.38 5.03
C GLY A 19 8.63 -0.73 3.74
N LEU A 20 9.28 -1.53 2.91
CA LEU A 20 8.71 -2.09 1.70
C LEU A 20 8.28 -3.52 2.00
N ILE A 21 6.98 -3.72 2.22
CA ILE A 21 6.45 -5.02 2.59
C ILE A 21 6.42 -5.92 1.35
N TYR A 22 6.95 -7.12 1.46
CA TYR A 22 6.97 -8.05 0.34
C TYR A 22 6.75 -9.50 0.76
N HIS A 23 6.31 -10.30 -0.19
CA HIS A 23 6.29 -11.76 -0.07
C HIS A 23 7.48 -12.33 -0.85
N PRO A 24 8.34 -13.19 -0.23
CA PRO A 24 9.44 -13.84 -0.93
C PRO A 24 8.97 -14.60 -2.17
N LEU A 25 9.72 -14.50 -3.25
CA LEU A 25 9.45 -15.21 -4.48
C LEU A 25 9.92 -16.66 -4.39
N ARG A 26 9.31 -17.55 -5.17
CA ARG A 26 9.71 -18.99 -5.22
C ARG A 26 11.10 -19.20 -5.79
N SER A 27 11.53 -18.33 -6.71
CA SER A 27 12.86 -18.38 -7.32
C SER A 27 13.83 -17.47 -6.57
N ASP A 28 14.86 -18.03 -5.97
CA ASP A 28 15.89 -17.28 -5.24
C ASP A 28 16.61 -16.24 -6.09
N ALA A 29 16.83 -16.53 -7.37
CA ALA A 29 17.49 -15.60 -8.28
C ALA A 29 16.62 -14.35 -8.53
N PHE A 30 15.34 -14.54 -8.78
CA PHE A 30 14.40 -13.43 -8.94
C PHE A 30 14.16 -12.70 -7.62
N ASP A 31 14.07 -13.41 -6.50
CA ASP A 31 13.91 -12.77 -5.18
C ASP A 31 15.08 -11.81 -4.89
N LYS A 32 16.32 -12.27 -5.08
CA LYS A 32 17.51 -11.44 -4.93
C LYS A 32 17.52 -10.25 -5.89
N LEU A 33 17.13 -10.44 -7.14
CA LEU A 33 17.05 -9.36 -8.13
C LEU A 33 16.04 -8.30 -7.69
N PHE A 34 14.82 -8.69 -7.33
CA PHE A 34 13.79 -7.76 -6.90
C PHE A 34 14.12 -7.07 -5.58
N LEU A 35 14.75 -7.77 -4.64
CA LEU A 35 15.25 -7.14 -3.41
C LEU A 35 16.28 -6.06 -3.72
N LYS A 36 17.22 -6.33 -4.63
CA LYS A 36 18.22 -5.34 -5.07
C LYS A 36 17.56 -4.12 -5.72
N ILE A 37 16.58 -4.33 -6.60
CA ILE A 37 15.85 -3.25 -7.28
C ILE A 37 15.10 -2.40 -6.24
N ARG A 38 14.38 -3.02 -5.31
CA ARG A 38 13.58 -2.34 -4.29
C ARG A 38 14.45 -1.57 -3.29
N SER A 39 15.56 -2.16 -2.84
CA SER A 39 16.45 -1.52 -1.87
C SER A 39 17.30 -0.40 -2.49
N HIS A 40 17.48 -0.39 -3.83
CA HIS A 40 18.26 0.63 -4.51
C HIS A 40 17.75 2.06 -4.29
N LEU A 41 16.48 2.21 -3.98
CA LEU A 41 15.82 3.50 -3.72
C LEU A 41 15.79 3.90 -2.25
N GLY A 42 16.51 3.19 -1.38
CA GLY A 42 16.66 3.53 0.05
C GLY A 42 15.67 2.86 0.99
N GLY A 43 14.69 2.08 0.48
CA GLY A 43 13.73 1.36 1.30
C GLY A 43 14.29 0.06 1.91
N THR A 44 13.84 -0.29 3.10
CA THR A 44 14.11 -1.58 3.72
C THR A 44 13.05 -2.59 3.30
N CYS A 45 13.45 -3.64 2.57
CA CYS A 45 12.55 -4.73 2.21
C CYS A 45 12.24 -5.60 3.45
N ILE A 46 10.98 -5.66 3.83
CA ILE A 46 10.51 -6.36 5.03
C ILE A 46 9.56 -7.47 4.62
N LYS A 47 9.87 -8.72 5.02
CA LYS A 47 8.96 -9.84 4.81
C LYS A 47 7.67 -9.60 5.58
N LYS A 48 6.52 -9.90 4.96
CA LYS A 48 5.19 -9.67 5.56
C LYS A 48 5.05 -10.19 7.00
N ASP A 49 5.67 -11.33 7.30
CA ASP A 49 5.59 -11.97 8.62
C ASP A 49 6.40 -11.23 9.70
N LEU A 50 7.32 -10.35 9.30
CA LEU A 50 8.18 -9.58 10.19
C LEU A 50 7.74 -8.13 10.42
N ILE A 51 6.71 -7.68 9.71
CA ILE A 51 6.29 -6.27 9.73
C ILE A 51 6.03 -5.75 11.14
N LEU A 52 5.27 -6.51 11.94
CA LEU A 52 4.92 -6.10 13.31
C LEU A 52 6.17 -5.91 14.18
N ARG A 53 7.19 -6.76 13.99
CA ARG A 53 8.47 -6.65 14.71
C ARG A 53 9.21 -5.35 14.34
N TYR A 54 9.22 -4.98 13.06
CA TYR A 54 9.85 -3.73 12.60
C TYR A 54 9.09 -2.50 13.09
N LEU A 55 7.76 -2.51 13.05
CA LEU A 55 6.92 -1.42 13.55
C LEU A 55 7.17 -1.18 15.05
N VAL A 56 7.17 -2.24 15.86
CA VAL A 56 7.45 -2.14 17.30
C VAL A 56 8.88 -1.62 17.55
N ARG A 57 9.84 -2.09 16.76
CA ARG A 57 11.24 -1.64 16.86
C ARG A 57 11.35 -0.14 16.58
N TYR A 58 10.83 0.35 15.44
CA TYR A 58 10.92 1.77 15.08
C TYR A 58 10.19 2.66 16.07
N ARG A 59 9.07 2.19 16.61
CA ARG A 59 8.36 2.90 17.69
C ARG A 59 9.22 3.02 18.96
N LYS A 60 9.90 1.95 19.37
CA LYS A 60 10.82 1.99 20.52
C LYS A 60 12.02 2.90 20.31
N GLU A 61 12.52 2.96 19.08
CA GLU A 61 13.61 3.84 18.67
C GLU A 61 13.15 5.29 18.44
N ASN A 62 11.86 5.60 18.64
CA ASN A 62 11.21 6.89 18.30
C ASN A 62 11.60 7.37 16.90
N ARG A 63 11.70 6.44 15.96
CA ARG A 63 12.11 6.69 14.60
C ARG A 63 10.89 6.87 13.71
N MET A 64 10.84 8.00 12.99
CA MET A 64 9.83 8.22 11.97
C MET A 64 9.89 7.09 10.93
N SER A 65 8.75 6.54 10.56
CA SER A 65 8.71 5.41 9.63
C SER A 65 7.49 5.49 8.72
N LEU A 66 7.70 5.10 7.46
CA LEU A 66 6.68 5.02 6.43
C LEU A 66 6.60 3.59 5.91
N PHE A 67 5.41 3.03 5.88
CA PHE A 67 5.17 1.67 5.36
C PHE A 67 4.12 1.71 4.27
N GLY A 68 4.43 1.11 3.11
CA GLY A 68 3.47 0.88 2.05
C GLY A 68 2.82 -0.50 2.19
N TYR A 69 1.50 -0.54 2.17
CA TYR A 69 0.70 -1.77 2.10
C TYR A 69 -0.01 -1.82 0.76
N ILE A 70 0.16 -2.91 0.05
CA ILE A 70 -0.56 -3.19 -1.19
C ILE A 70 -1.81 -3.97 -0.78
N ALA A 71 -2.97 -3.32 -0.81
CA ALA A 71 -4.23 -3.87 -0.30
C ALA A 71 -5.28 -4.13 -1.39
N ASP A 72 -4.99 -3.78 -2.63
CA ASP A 72 -5.85 -3.88 -3.81
C ASP A 72 -5.86 -5.27 -4.48
N GLN A 73 -5.12 -6.22 -3.93
CA GLN A 73 -5.06 -7.59 -4.45
C GLN A 73 -6.02 -8.53 -3.73
N SER A 74 -6.51 -9.55 -4.43
CA SER A 74 -7.36 -10.57 -3.85
C SER A 74 -6.56 -11.54 -2.96
N PRO A 75 -7.06 -11.89 -1.78
CA PRO A 75 -6.46 -12.92 -0.94
C PRO A 75 -6.61 -14.31 -1.56
N LYS A 76 -5.78 -15.25 -1.10
CA LYS A 76 -6.02 -16.67 -1.40
C LYS A 76 -7.29 -17.14 -0.70
N TRP A 77 -7.98 -18.13 -1.29
CA TRP A 77 -9.23 -18.69 -0.78
C TRP A 77 -9.22 -18.97 0.73
N GLU A 78 -8.14 -19.55 1.23
CA GLU A 78 -7.96 -19.92 2.64
C GLU A 78 -7.82 -18.70 3.58
N ASN A 79 -7.61 -17.50 3.04
CA ASN A 79 -7.34 -16.27 3.78
C ASN A 79 -8.39 -15.18 3.54
N ILE A 80 -9.54 -15.55 3.00
CA ILE A 80 -10.65 -14.63 2.81
C ILE A 80 -11.38 -14.48 4.14
N HIS A 81 -11.40 -13.26 4.67
CA HIS A 81 -12.09 -12.92 5.91
C HIS A 81 -13.20 -11.88 5.72
N LEU A 82 -13.21 -11.22 4.57
CA LEU A 82 -14.17 -10.19 4.25
C LEU A 82 -14.47 -10.20 2.76
N TRP A 83 -15.76 -10.07 2.45
CA TRP A 83 -16.27 -9.82 1.11
C TRP A 83 -16.88 -8.43 1.07
N LEU A 84 -16.58 -7.65 0.04
CA LEU A 84 -17.17 -6.34 -0.22
C LEU A 84 -17.84 -6.34 -1.58
N ASP A 85 -18.89 -5.55 -1.72
CA ASP A 85 -19.37 -5.15 -3.04
C ASP A 85 -18.39 -4.08 -3.57
N PHE A 86 -17.63 -4.42 -4.60
CA PHE A 86 -16.67 -3.54 -5.26
C PHE A 86 -16.93 -3.57 -6.76
N MET A 87 -17.21 -2.42 -7.36
CA MET A 87 -17.59 -2.30 -8.78
C MET A 87 -18.78 -3.20 -9.14
N HIS A 88 -19.79 -3.28 -8.27
CA HIS A 88 -20.98 -4.13 -8.40
C HIS A 88 -20.69 -5.64 -8.45
N GLN A 89 -19.59 -6.08 -7.84
CA GLN A 89 -19.21 -7.48 -7.74
C GLN A 89 -18.79 -7.83 -6.32
N GLU A 90 -19.23 -8.98 -5.80
CA GLU A 90 -18.72 -9.53 -4.56
C GLU A 90 -17.21 -9.84 -4.70
N THR A 91 -16.41 -9.08 -4.00
CA THR A 91 -14.94 -9.12 -4.11
C THR A 91 -14.31 -9.47 -2.78
N PRO A 92 -13.48 -10.53 -2.72
CA PRO A 92 -12.74 -10.87 -1.51
C PRO A 92 -11.56 -9.93 -1.32
N VAL A 93 -11.41 -9.40 -0.11
CA VAL A 93 -10.43 -8.36 0.21
C VAL A 93 -9.50 -8.73 1.35
N PHE A 94 -8.29 -8.14 1.35
CA PHE A 94 -7.34 -8.30 2.44
C PHE A 94 -7.69 -7.40 3.64
N THR A 95 -7.81 -8.01 4.83
CA THR A 95 -8.02 -7.28 6.10
C THR A 95 -6.76 -7.24 6.97
N GLY A 96 -5.70 -7.92 6.54
CA GLY A 96 -4.47 -8.08 7.34
C GLY A 96 -3.75 -6.76 7.61
N ALA A 97 -3.78 -5.83 6.66
CA ALA A 97 -3.20 -4.50 6.82
C ALA A 97 -3.91 -3.73 7.94
N GLU A 98 -5.24 -3.63 7.89
CA GLU A 98 -6.03 -2.94 8.90
C GLU A 98 -5.81 -3.47 10.31
N ARG A 99 -5.75 -4.80 10.49
CA ARG A 99 -5.48 -5.40 11.80
C ARG A 99 -4.14 -4.94 12.39
N ILE A 100 -3.10 -4.84 11.56
CA ILE A 100 -1.78 -4.37 11.99
C ILE A 100 -1.82 -2.88 12.32
N ILE A 101 -2.46 -2.09 11.47
CA ILE A 101 -2.61 -0.65 11.60
C ILE A 101 -3.34 -0.28 12.90
N ARG A 102 -4.49 -0.88 13.14
CA ARG A 102 -5.29 -0.66 14.36
C ARG A 102 -4.50 -1.04 15.62
N LYS A 103 -3.78 -2.17 15.58
CA LYS A 103 -2.93 -2.62 16.70
C LYS A 103 -1.78 -1.65 16.99
N MET A 104 -1.22 -1.06 15.97
CA MET A 104 -0.11 -0.12 16.10
C MET A 104 -0.57 1.32 16.29
N ASN A 105 -1.82 1.61 15.99
CA ASN A 105 -2.44 2.94 16.05
C ASN A 105 -1.58 4.03 15.38
N ASN A 106 -1.15 3.75 14.15
CA ASN A 106 -0.38 4.70 13.35
C ASN A 106 -1.32 5.48 12.43
N ALA A 107 -0.96 6.75 12.13
CA ALA A 107 -1.69 7.54 11.13
C ALA A 107 -1.71 6.85 9.76
N VAL A 108 -2.84 6.97 9.07
CA VAL A 108 -3.11 6.29 7.80
C VAL A 108 -3.35 7.30 6.70
N PHE A 109 -2.71 7.08 5.56
CA PHE A 109 -2.87 7.89 4.36
C PHE A 109 -3.20 6.99 3.17
N TYR A 110 -4.15 7.44 2.36
CA TYR A 110 -4.38 6.91 1.02
C TYR A 110 -3.44 7.63 0.07
N CYS A 111 -2.71 6.88 -0.74
CA CYS A 111 -1.82 7.45 -1.76
C CYS A 111 -2.44 7.25 -3.13
N ASP A 112 -2.80 8.33 -3.76
CA ASP A 112 -3.21 8.36 -5.14
C ASP A 112 -2.00 8.62 -6.04
N LEU A 113 -1.87 7.84 -7.12
CA LEU A 113 -0.76 7.94 -8.05
C LEU A 113 -1.27 8.19 -9.47
N GLU A 114 -1.15 9.41 -9.90
CA GLU A 114 -1.50 9.82 -11.25
C GLU A 114 -0.29 9.77 -12.19
N ARG A 115 -0.54 9.45 -13.44
CA ARG A 115 0.45 9.51 -14.53
C ARG A 115 -0.03 10.46 -15.63
N PRO A 116 0.15 11.78 -15.47
CA PRO A 116 -0.34 12.76 -16.46
C PRO A 116 0.31 12.61 -17.84
N CYS A 117 1.54 12.11 -17.90
CA CYS A 117 2.20 11.77 -19.16
C CYS A 117 3.35 10.77 -18.92
N ARG A 118 3.87 10.19 -19.99
CA ARG A 118 4.98 9.22 -19.91
C ARG A 118 6.17 9.78 -19.12
N GLY A 119 6.59 9.05 -18.09
CA GLY A 119 7.75 9.39 -17.26
C GLY A 119 7.48 10.44 -16.17
N LYS A 120 6.26 10.97 -16.06
CA LYS A 120 5.85 11.89 -14.97
C LYS A 120 4.78 11.24 -14.11
N TYR A 121 5.00 11.28 -12.80
CA TYR A 121 4.08 10.74 -11.80
C TYR A 121 3.81 11.78 -10.73
N ILE A 122 2.57 11.87 -10.29
CA ILE A 122 2.14 12.71 -9.19
C ILE A 122 1.57 11.78 -8.12
N ALA A 123 2.18 11.80 -6.94
CA ALA A 123 1.68 11.05 -5.78
C ALA A 123 1.03 12.03 -4.81
N THR A 124 -0.26 11.86 -4.58
CA THR A 124 -1.04 12.68 -3.65
C THR A 124 -1.45 11.85 -2.45
N PHE A 125 -1.15 12.35 -1.25
CA PHE A 125 -1.45 11.66 0.00
C PHE A 125 -2.67 12.28 0.66
N TYR A 126 -3.73 11.51 0.82
CA TYR A 126 -4.95 11.89 1.52
C TYR A 126 -4.99 11.23 2.88
N LYS A 127 -5.04 12.04 3.94
CA LYS A 127 -5.16 11.49 5.29
C LYS A 127 -6.50 10.80 5.46
N MET A 128 -6.47 9.55 5.90
CA MET A 128 -7.67 8.77 6.24
C MET A 128 -8.00 8.91 7.73
N THR A 129 -7.04 8.64 8.60
CA THR A 129 -7.23 8.75 10.06
C THR A 129 -5.90 8.89 10.80
N ASP A 130 -5.94 9.56 11.96
CA ASP A 130 -4.82 9.58 12.92
C ASP A 130 -5.01 8.55 14.04
N ASN A 131 -6.22 8.02 14.21
CA ASN A 131 -6.55 7.10 15.29
C ASN A 131 -7.32 5.88 14.77
N PRO A 132 -6.64 4.99 14.02
CA PRO A 132 -7.30 3.80 13.47
C PRO A 132 -7.77 2.81 14.53
N ALA A 133 -7.26 2.89 15.76
CA ALA A 133 -7.71 2.04 16.86
C ALA A 133 -9.17 2.35 17.29
N ALA A 134 -9.65 3.58 17.04
CA ALA A 134 -11.00 3.99 17.36
C ALA A 134 -12.04 3.62 16.31
N LEU A 135 -11.61 3.21 15.12
CA LEU A 135 -12.50 2.81 14.03
C LEU A 135 -13.14 1.45 14.34
N GLU A 136 -14.30 1.18 13.75
CA GLU A 136 -14.91 -0.14 13.78
C GLU A 136 -14.09 -1.17 12.99
N GLU A 137 -14.39 -2.44 13.19
CA GLU A 137 -13.69 -3.51 12.47
C GLU A 137 -14.01 -3.46 10.97
N ASN A 138 -12.97 -3.47 10.16
CA ASN A 138 -13.00 -3.36 8.70
C ASN A 138 -13.45 -1.99 8.15
N GLU A 139 -13.71 -0.98 8.98
CA GLU A 139 -14.09 0.36 8.54
C GLU A 139 -13.02 0.99 7.64
N LEU A 140 -11.75 0.85 8.02
CA LEU A 140 -10.64 1.36 7.22
C LEU A 140 -10.54 0.67 5.86
N THR A 141 -10.79 -0.64 5.83
CA THR A 141 -10.82 -1.42 4.59
C THR A 141 -11.97 -0.97 3.69
N HIS A 142 -13.15 -0.73 4.26
CA HIS A 142 -14.31 -0.21 3.51
C HIS A 142 -14.03 1.19 2.93
N ASP A 143 -13.46 2.13 3.72
CA ASP A 143 -13.12 3.48 3.23
C ASP A 143 -12.08 3.42 2.11
N PHE A 144 -11.10 2.50 2.22
CA PHE A 144 -10.11 2.28 1.17
C PHE A 144 -10.75 1.85 -0.16
N PHE A 145 -11.58 0.80 -0.13
CA PHE A 145 -12.21 0.28 -1.34
C PHE A 145 -13.20 1.27 -1.94
N LYS A 146 -13.90 2.05 -1.11
CA LYS A 146 -14.76 3.14 -1.58
C LYS A 146 -13.98 4.21 -2.35
N ARG A 147 -12.83 4.66 -1.81
CA ARG A 147 -11.95 5.62 -2.50
C ARG A 147 -11.40 5.06 -3.81
N LEU A 148 -11.07 3.78 -3.81
CA LEU A 148 -10.61 3.08 -5.00
C LEU A 148 -11.71 3.01 -6.06
N GLU A 149 -12.95 2.74 -5.66
CA GLU A 149 -14.12 2.71 -6.54
C GLU A 149 -14.46 4.10 -7.10
N ASP A 150 -14.47 5.13 -6.24
CA ASP A 150 -14.66 6.53 -6.65
C ASP A 150 -13.63 6.94 -7.70
N TYR A 151 -12.39 6.54 -7.52
CA TYR A 151 -11.32 6.79 -8.47
C TYR A 151 -11.59 6.13 -9.84
N PHE A 152 -11.97 4.86 -9.87
CA PHE A 152 -12.31 4.15 -11.11
C PHE A 152 -13.57 4.73 -11.77
N GLY A 153 -14.57 5.13 -10.99
CA GLY A 153 -15.78 5.79 -11.48
C GLY A 153 -15.49 7.15 -12.11
N TRP A 154 -14.51 7.90 -11.57
CA TRP A 154 -14.12 9.21 -12.12
C TRP A 154 -13.27 9.10 -13.39
N VAL A 155 -12.42 8.08 -13.51
CA VAL A 155 -11.59 7.86 -14.70
C VAL A 155 -12.44 7.51 -15.92
N GLY A 156 -13.73 7.18 -15.70
CA GLY A 156 -14.65 6.73 -16.74
C GLY A 156 -14.09 5.50 -17.47
N LEU A 157 -14.87 4.47 -17.62
CA LEU A 157 -14.61 3.45 -18.64
C LEU A 157 -14.90 4.12 -19.99
N ASP A 158 -14.04 5.05 -20.40
CA ASP A 158 -14.05 5.55 -21.76
C ASP A 158 -13.63 4.38 -22.65
N ASP A 159 -14.58 3.87 -23.42
CA ASP A 159 -14.45 2.73 -24.33
C ASP A 159 -13.44 2.96 -25.47
N SER A 160 -12.60 3.97 -25.38
CA SER A 160 -11.54 4.27 -26.33
C SER A 160 -10.24 3.56 -25.99
N ASN A 161 -10.19 2.29 -26.33
CA ASN A 161 -9.07 1.58 -26.95
C ASN A 161 -7.64 1.77 -26.39
N ASP A 162 -7.45 1.88 -25.06
CA ASP A 162 -6.11 1.73 -24.45
C ASP A 162 -6.14 0.87 -23.18
N SER A 163 -6.74 -0.32 -23.33
CA SER A 163 -6.84 -1.35 -22.27
C SER A 163 -5.52 -2.10 -22.01
N ALA A 164 -4.40 -1.59 -22.52
CA ALA A 164 -3.08 -2.15 -22.26
C ALA A 164 -2.41 -1.40 -21.10
N GLY A 165 -2.64 -1.84 -19.87
CA GLY A 165 -1.70 -1.62 -18.77
C GLY A 165 -2.07 -0.59 -17.71
N ILE A 166 -3.32 -0.47 -17.31
CA ILE A 166 -3.66 0.24 -16.08
C ILE A 166 -3.76 -0.77 -14.92
N VAL A 167 -2.63 -1.35 -14.55
CA VAL A 167 -2.45 -1.84 -13.18
C VAL A 167 -2.08 -0.61 -12.36
N ARG A 168 -3.07 0.11 -11.87
CA ARG A 168 -2.83 1.21 -10.95
C ARG A 168 -2.77 0.61 -9.55
N GLU A 169 -1.55 0.52 -9.07
CA GLU A 169 -1.24 0.09 -7.73
C GLU A 169 -1.61 1.24 -6.78
N VAL A 170 -2.60 1.03 -5.94
CA VAL A 170 -2.97 1.96 -4.89
C VAL A 170 -2.13 1.68 -3.66
N TYR A 171 -1.50 2.71 -3.12
CA TYR A 171 -0.56 2.59 -2.01
C TYR A 171 -1.10 3.21 -0.74
N HIS A 172 -0.95 2.47 0.34
CA HIS A 172 -1.10 3.00 1.68
C HIS A 172 0.27 3.36 2.24
N CYS A 173 0.42 4.60 2.68
CA CYS A 173 1.56 5.06 3.45
C CYS A 173 1.16 5.22 4.92
N PHE A 174 1.95 4.65 5.83
CA PHE A 174 1.75 4.73 7.27
C PHE A 174 2.94 5.38 7.95
#